data_7e29f5ca90eb5d1b6ccd436d924c8729
#
_entry.id   7e29f5ca90eb5d1b6ccd436d924c8729
#
_cell.length_a   1.000
_cell.length_b   1.000
_cell.length_c   1.000
_cell.angle_alpha   90.00
_cell.angle_beta   90.00
_cell.angle_gamma   90.00
#
_symmetry.space_group_name_H-M   'P 1'
#
loop_
_entity.id
_entity.type
_entity.pdbx_description
1 polymer ?
#
loop_
_entity_poly.entity_id
_entity_poly.type
_entity_poly.pdbx_seq_one_letter_code
_entity_poly.pdbx_strand_id
1 'polypeptide(L)'
;MSAAGVDLRPLWQRLIARLIDGTIEPGEGLDLSLIAQLLGDKHAGLAIQHEILLGHLLFRSSCSARNPSLRVLALAAATDMGSNTPIEFLLQDSGVELTTLYVIPDCELPEPFPDHDIAIVIASDSDDCRDALRKIAGAMAKWPRPILNPPHLVSRLDRDKLHGLLRGMDGLEIPETVAAPRVCLSQLSRSVAAPADIAPGLSFPLIVRPRGSHAGRGLARIDNPVAMEGYLRERCEEEFFVSRFVDYAGADGLFRKYRIVVIDGRPYACHLAIADRWDIWYLNAAMSQDANRRLEEQTFMQTFETGFAKRHRAALSGLAERIGLDYFTVDCGETRNGSLLIFEADNTAIVHDMDPPEIFPYKVPQMRKVFDAFAEMLYRRAGHIRERAA
;
A
#
# COMPACT_ATOMS: atom_id res chain seq x y z
N MET A 1 11.05 13.34 -7.61
CA MET A 1 12.53 13.48 -7.62
C MET A 1 13.22 12.13 -7.38
N SER A 2 13.02 11.45 -6.28
CA SER A 2 13.67 10.15 -5.99
C SER A 2 13.36 9.08 -7.05
N ALA A 3 12.11 8.91 -7.43
CA ALA A 3 11.69 7.97 -8.47
C ALA A 3 12.30 8.26 -9.86
N ALA A 4 12.66 9.52 -10.13
CA ALA A 4 13.35 9.92 -11.34
C ALA A 4 14.89 9.80 -11.24
N GLY A 5 15.40 9.15 -10.20
CA GLY A 5 16.85 8.97 -9.99
C GLY A 5 17.61 10.25 -9.61
N VAL A 6 16.91 11.31 -9.20
CA VAL A 6 17.53 12.55 -8.76
C VAL A 6 18.21 12.33 -7.41
N ASP A 7 19.46 12.76 -7.29
CA ASP A 7 20.17 12.74 -6.01
C ASP A 7 19.51 13.71 -5.01
N LEU A 8 18.99 13.20 -3.92
CA LEU A 8 18.30 13.98 -2.89
C LEU A 8 19.26 14.62 -1.88
N ARG A 9 20.54 14.25 -1.85
CA ARG A 9 21.50 14.78 -0.87
C ARG A 9 21.69 16.29 -0.91
N PRO A 10 21.73 16.98 -2.09
CA PRO A 10 21.83 18.43 -2.10
C PRO A 10 20.58 19.12 -1.52
N LEU A 11 19.40 18.57 -1.75
CA LEU A 11 18.16 19.09 -1.16
C LEU A 11 18.15 18.86 0.36
N TRP A 12 18.53 17.67 0.80
CA TRP A 12 18.67 17.33 2.22
C TRP A 12 19.64 18.28 2.94
N GLN A 13 20.82 18.56 2.37
CA GLN A 13 21.79 19.49 2.95
C GLN A 13 21.24 20.90 3.11
N ARG A 14 20.49 21.37 2.12
CA ARG A 14 19.85 22.70 2.18
C ARG A 14 18.79 22.78 3.26
N LEU A 15 17.94 21.75 3.38
CA LEU A 15 16.85 21.73 4.35
C LEU A 15 17.38 21.55 5.79
N ILE A 16 18.42 20.73 5.99
CA ILE A 16 19.04 20.56 7.31
C ILE A 16 19.69 21.86 7.81
N ALA A 17 20.33 22.64 6.91
CA ALA A 17 20.87 23.93 7.27
C ALA A 17 19.76 24.89 7.74
N ARG A 18 18.62 24.93 7.04
CA ARG A 18 17.46 25.74 7.47
C ARG A 18 16.86 25.28 8.80
N LEU A 19 16.87 23.98 9.06
CA LEU A 19 16.43 23.43 10.35
C LEU A 19 17.35 23.91 11.49
N ILE A 20 18.66 23.86 11.28
CA ILE A 20 19.66 24.32 12.26
C ILE A 20 19.53 25.82 12.52
N ASP A 21 19.31 26.61 11.46
CA ASP A 21 19.14 28.08 11.55
C ASP A 21 17.75 28.49 12.09
N GLY A 22 16.84 27.55 12.36
CA GLY A 22 15.48 27.82 12.82
C GLY A 22 14.59 28.54 11.79
N THR A 23 14.92 28.45 10.50
CA THR A 23 14.20 29.11 9.39
C THR A 23 13.39 28.15 8.52
N ILE A 24 13.33 26.87 8.93
CA ILE A 24 12.59 25.87 8.18
C ILE A 24 11.08 26.03 8.38
N GLU A 25 10.33 25.99 7.31
CA GLU A 25 8.88 25.94 7.36
C GLU A 25 8.40 24.51 7.71
N PRO A 26 7.23 24.35 8.37
CA PRO A 26 6.75 23.02 8.79
C PRO A 26 6.64 22.01 7.63
N GLY A 27 6.16 22.43 6.46
CA GLY A 27 6.11 21.56 5.26
C GLY A 27 7.49 21.10 4.79
N GLU A 28 8.48 21.99 4.80
CA GLU A 28 9.86 21.65 4.46
C GLU A 28 10.48 20.69 5.51
N GLY A 29 10.04 20.79 6.77
CA GLY A 29 10.43 19.85 7.81
C GLY A 29 9.90 18.44 7.55
N LEU A 30 8.67 18.29 7.07
CA LEU A 30 8.15 16.98 6.63
C LEU A 30 8.87 16.46 5.37
N ASP A 31 9.20 17.33 4.42
CA ASP A 31 10.01 16.94 3.26
C ASP A 31 11.39 16.45 3.71
N LEU A 32 12.02 17.13 4.67
CA LEU A 32 13.31 16.71 5.23
C LEU A 32 13.22 15.34 5.92
N SER A 33 12.15 15.08 6.69
CA SER A 33 11.85 13.79 7.28
C SER A 33 11.74 12.69 6.23
N LEU A 34 10.97 12.94 5.17
CA LEU A 34 10.77 11.99 4.07
C LEU A 34 12.09 11.71 3.34
N ILE A 35 12.89 12.75 3.06
CA ILE A 35 14.20 12.60 2.40
C ILE A 35 15.16 11.77 3.25
N ALA A 36 15.21 11.99 4.57
CA ALA A 36 16.04 11.19 5.48
C ALA A 36 15.66 9.70 5.40
N GLN A 37 14.37 9.38 5.41
CA GLN A 37 13.88 8.00 5.28
C GLN A 37 14.24 7.39 3.91
N LEU A 38 14.11 8.15 2.82
CA LEU A 38 14.50 7.72 1.45
C LEU A 38 16.01 7.50 1.31
N LEU A 39 16.83 8.23 2.06
CA LEU A 39 18.28 8.04 2.13
C LEU A 39 18.70 6.92 3.07
N GLY A 40 17.75 6.23 3.73
CA GLY A 40 17.97 5.06 4.58
C GLY A 40 18.06 5.37 6.07
N ASP A 41 17.96 6.63 6.48
CA ASP A 41 17.94 7.01 7.91
C ASP A 41 16.49 7.21 8.40
N LYS A 42 15.80 6.08 8.60
CA LYS A 42 14.42 6.07 9.11
C LYS A 42 14.34 6.75 10.50
N HIS A 43 15.32 6.51 11.37
CA HIS A 43 15.28 7.02 12.73
C HIS A 43 15.37 8.56 12.76
N ALA A 44 16.34 9.14 12.05
CA ALA A 44 16.43 10.60 11.95
C ALA A 44 15.17 11.19 11.28
N GLY A 45 14.65 10.55 10.23
CA GLY A 45 13.42 11.00 9.58
C GLY A 45 12.23 11.06 10.54
N LEU A 46 11.99 10.01 11.31
CA LEU A 46 10.88 9.99 12.29
C LEU A 46 11.09 10.97 13.44
N ALA A 47 12.33 11.20 13.90
CA ALA A 47 12.61 12.21 14.91
C ALA A 47 12.28 13.63 14.41
N ILE A 48 12.70 13.97 13.18
CA ILE A 48 12.35 15.25 12.55
C ILE A 48 10.82 15.38 12.41
N GLN A 49 10.13 14.34 11.93
CA GLN A 49 8.67 14.34 11.81
C GLN A 49 8.00 14.64 13.15
N HIS A 50 8.45 13.97 14.21
CA HIS A 50 7.91 14.15 15.56
C HIS A 50 8.01 15.60 16.01
N GLU A 51 9.19 16.23 15.91
CA GLU A 51 9.41 17.61 16.30
C GLU A 51 8.51 18.61 15.53
N ILE A 52 8.36 18.40 14.21
CA ILE A 52 7.49 19.24 13.39
C ILE A 52 6.02 19.08 13.80
N LEU A 53 5.59 17.85 14.04
CA LEU A 53 4.19 17.53 14.35
C LEU A 53 3.79 17.96 15.76
N LEU A 54 4.72 18.22 16.69
CA LEU A 54 4.42 18.85 17.99
C LEU A 54 3.80 20.25 17.86
N GLY A 55 4.17 20.98 16.80
CA GLY A 55 3.68 22.34 16.56
C GLY A 55 2.64 22.47 15.44
N HIS A 56 2.63 21.52 14.49
CA HIS A 56 1.81 21.63 13.28
C HIS A 56 1.25 20.25 12.89
N LEU A 57 -0.07 20.12 12.90
CA LEU A 57 -0.76 18.86 12.54
C LEU A 57 -1.40 18.90 11.15
N LEU A 58 -1.55 20.11 10.57
CA LEU A 58 -2.28 20.34 9.31
C LEU A 58 -1.32 20.81 8.23
N PHE A 59 -1.34 20.11 7.09
CA PHE A 59 -0.51 20.41 5.92
C PHE A 59 -1.37 20.48 4.68
N ARG A 60 -1.31 21.60 3.97
CA ARG A 60 -2.02 21.80 2.72
C ARG A 60 -1.08 21.52 1.56
N SER A 61 -1.45 20.59 0.68
CA SER A 61 -0.72 20.32 -0.56
C SER A 61 -1.02 21.40 -1.60
N SER A 62 -0.06 21.67 -2.48
CA SER A 62 -0.27 22.61 -3.60
C SER A 62 -1.40 22.12 -4.50
N CYS A 63 -2.35 23.01 -4.81
CA CYS A 63 -3.43 22.74 -5.73
C CYS A 63 -3.22 23.50 -7.04
N SER A 64 -3.42 22.84 -8.18
CA SER A 64 -3.32 23.46 -9.50
C SER A 64 -4.48 24.41 -9.82
N ALA A 65 -5.64 24.22 -9.18
CA ALA A 65 -6.81 25.04 -9.38
C ALA A 65 -6.78 26.30 -8.51
N ARG A 66 -7.11 27.47 -9.10
CA ARG A 66 -7.25 28.73 -8.35
C ARG A 66 -8.46 28.72 -7.40
N ASN A 67 -9.53 28.05 -7.80
CA ASN A 67 -10.75 27.85 -6.99
C ASN A 67 -11.05 26.34 -6.99
N PRO A 68 -10.57 25.61 -5.99
CA PRO A 68 -10.85 24.17 -5.89
C PRO A 68 -12.36 23.95 -5.65
N SER A 69 -12.92 23.00 -6.39
CA SER A 69 -14.34 22.66 -6.31
C SER A 69 -14.63 21.56 -5.29
N LEU A 70 -13.58 20.97 -4.72
CA LEU A 70 -13.68 19.94 -3.68
C LEU A 70 -12.48 20.06 -2.72
N ARG A 71 -12.75 20.02 -1.42
CA ARG A 71 -11.74 20.03 -0.35
C ARG A 71 -11.73 18.69 0.35
N VAL A 72 -10.61 18.02 0.30
CA VAL A 72 -10.38 16.69 0.89
C VAL A 72 -9.51 16.81 2.12
N LEU A 73 -9.94 16.19 3.23
CA LEU A 73 -9.14 16.04 4.43
C LEU A 73 -8.61 14.62 4.53
N ALA A 74 -7.32 14.42 4.32
CA ALA A 74 -6.65 13.14 4.53
C ALA A 74 -6.28 12.97 6.01
N LEU A 75 -6.63 11.83 6.60
CA LEU A 75 -6.37 11.49 7.99
C LEU A 75 -5.18 10.52 8.03
N ALA A 76 -4.01 11.04 8.40
CA ALA A 76 -2.73 10.34 8.40
C ALA A 76 -2.29 9.93 9.80
N ALA A 77 -1.53 8.85 9.94
CA ALA A 77 -0.79 8.52 11.14
C ALA A 77 0.62 9.14 11.10
N ALA A 78 1.12 9.57 12.26
CA ALA A 78 2.50 10.06 12.41
C ALA A 78 3.46 8.87 12.51
N THR A 79 3.85 8.33 11.37
CA THR A 79 4.71 7.14 11.26
C THR A 79 5.53 7.18 9.97
N ASP A 80 6.17 6.08 9.58
CA ASP A 80 7.04 6.07 8.41
C ASP A 80 6.27 6.31 7.09
N MET A 81 7.03 6.64 6.05
CA MET A 81 6.49 7.04 4.75
C MET A 81 5.67 5.93 4.04
N GLY A 82 5.86 4.67 4.44
CA GLY A 82 5.13 3.53 3.86
C GLY A 82 3.79 3.23 4.53
N SER A 83 3.48 3.93 5.61
CA SER A 83 2.31 3.64 6.45
C SER A 83 1.09 4.54 6.17
N ASN A 84 1.20 5.46 5.22
CA ASN A 84 0.09 6.29 4.74
C ASN A 84 -0.01 6.21 3.22
N THR A 85 -1.24 6.21 2.68
CA THR A 85 -1.46 6.32 1.24
C THR A 85 -0.83 7.61 0.72
N PRO A 86 0.08 7.57 -0.28
CA PRO A 86 0.59 8.78 -0.93
C PRO A 86 -0.49 9.36 -1.87
N ILE A 87 -1.53 9.92 -1.26
CA ILE A 87 -2.78 10.35 -1.92
C ILE A 87 -2.55 11.48 -2.93
N GLU A 88 -1.47 12.24 -2.79
CA GLU A 88 -1.07 13.30 -3.70
C GLU A 88 -0.89 12.80 -5.14
N PHE A 89 -0.36 11.58 -5.31
CA PHE A 89 -0.24 10.97 -6.63
C PHE A 89 -1.61 10.69 -7.26
N LEU A 90 -2.57 10.23 -6.46
CA LEU A 90 -3.92 9.94 -6.93
C LEU A 90 -4.71 11.20 -7.29
N LEU A 91 -4.34 12.34 -6.71
CA LEU A 91 -4.99 13.64 -6.91
C LEU A 91 -4.25 14.54 -7.90
N GLN A 92 -3.20 14.02 -8.56
CA GLN A 92 -2.44 14.79 -9.55
C GLN A 92 -3.38 15.34 -10.64
N ASP A 93 -3.29 16.64 -10.90
CA ASP A 93 -4.09 17.36 -11.89
C ASP A 93 -5.63 17.23 -11.72
N SER A 94 -6.10 16.89 -10.54
CA SER A 94 -7.54 16.71 -10.27
C SER A 94 -8.27 18.02 -9.99
N GLY A 95 -7.56 19.10 -9.64
CA GLY A 95 -8.14 20.34 -9.15
C GLY A 95 -8.75 20.27 -7.74
N VAL A 96 -8.52 19.18 -7.03
CA VAL A 96 -8.95 18.97 -5.64
C VAL A 96 -7.95 19.64 -4.68
N GLU A 97 -8.45 20.36 -3.69
CA GLU A 97 -7.64 20.86 -2.57
C GLU A 97 -7.47 19.75 -1.54
N LEU A 98 -6.22 19.41 -1.23
CA LEU A 98 -5.89 18.40 -0.24
C LEU A 98 -5.29 19.06 1.01
N THR A 99 -5.86 18.76 2.16
CA THR A 99 -5.29 19.04 3.48
C THR A 99 -5.04 17.71 4.20
N THR A 100 -3.84 17.51 4.72
CA THR A 100 -3.50 16.32 5.52
C THR A 100 -3.49 16.69 6.99
N LEU A 101 -4.28 15.98 7.79
CA LEU A 101 -4.27 16.03 9.25
C LEU A 101 -3.53 14.82 9.79
N TYR A 102 -2.39 15.06 10.43
CA TYR A 102 -1.70 14.01 11.19
C TYR A 102 -2.37 13.80 12.54
N VAL A 103 -2.86 12.58 12.75
CA VAL A 103 -3.54 12.16 13.98
C VAL A 103 -2.52 11.54 14.92
N ILE A 104 -2.17 12.29 15.97
CA ILE A 104 -1.26 11.84 17.02
C ILE A 104 -2.10 11.35 18.21
N PRO A 105 -1.80 10.17 18.79
CA PRO A 105 -2.59 9.61 19.89
C PRO A 105 -2.78 10.54 21.08
N ASP A 106 -1.72 11.22 21.51
CA ASP A 106 -1.70 12.05 22.72
C ASP A 106 -2.09 13.53 22.48
N CYS A 107 -2.34 13.94 21.22
CA CYS A 107 -2.77 15.29 20.87
C CYS A 107 -4.26 15.32 20.60
N GLU A 108 -5.01 16.30 21.11
CA GLU A 108 -6.42 16.45 20.76
C GLU A 108 -6.62 16.74 19.27
N LEU A 109 -7.72 16.26 18.71
CA LEU A 109 -8.10 16.64 17.36
C LEU A 109 -8.53 18.12 17.35
N PRO A 110 -8.27 18.86 16.26
CA PRO A 110 -8.65 20.26 16.19
C PRO A 110 -10.17 20.44 16.30
N GLU A 111 -10.58 21.39 17.13
CA GLU A 111 -11.97 21.82 17.26
C GLU A 111 -12.07 23.34 17.00
N PRO A 112 -12.83 23.79 15.98
CA PRO A 112 -13.57 22.97 15.02
C PRO A 112 -12.66 22.18 14.10
N PHE A 113 -13.19 21.08 13.52
CA PHE A 113 -12.48 20.36 12.47
C PHE A 113 -12.14 21.28 11.29
N PRO A 114 -11.00 21.08 10.61
CA PRO A 114 -10.66 21.84 9.41
C PRO A 114 -11.82 21.80 8.37
N ASP A 115 -12.01 22.89 7.66
CA ASP A 115 -13.06 22.98 6.65
C ASP A 115 -12.76 22.02 5.48
N HIS A 116 -13.68 21.10 5.20
CA HIS A 116 -13.57 20.08 4.16
C HIS A 116 -14.96 19.61 3.72
N ASP A 117 -15.02 19.02 2.53
CA ASP A 117 -16.24 18.46 1.97
C ASP A 117 -16.32 16.95 2.21
N ILE A 118 -15.17 16.28 2.28
CA ILE A 118 -15.03 14.84 2.54
C ILE A 118 -13.69 14.54 3.23
N ALA A 119 -13.67 13.54 4.11
CA ALA A 119 -12.45 13.03 4.70
C ALA A 119 -12.13 11.61 4.18
N ILE A 120 -10.87 11.22 4.20
CA ILE A 120 -10.42 9.87 3.89
C ILE A 120 -9.32 9.42 4.85
N VAL A 121 -9.44 8.23 5.42
CA VAL A 121 -8.38 7.63 6.22
C VAL A 121 -7.32 7.07 5.27
N ILE A 122 -6.09 7.59 5.39
CA ILE A 122 -4.96 7.17 4.57
C ILE A 122 -3.95 6.31 5.35
N ALA A 123 -4.09 6.18 6.66
CA ALA A 123 -3.27 5.33 7.50
C ALA A 123 -3.48 3.83 7.21
N SER A 124 -2.42 3.04 7.30
CA SER A 124 -2.43 1.59 7.13
C SER A 124 -2.99 0.86 8.36
N ASP A 125 -3.19 -0.46 8.23
CA ASP A 125 -3.55 -1.36 9.32
C ASP A 125 -2.37 -1.76 10.23
N SER A 126 -1.19 -1.17 10.03
CA SER A 126 0.01 -1.50 10.80
C SER A 126 -0.14 -1.22 12.30
N ASP A 127 0.64 -1.93 13.10
CA ASP A 127 0.67 -1.73 14.55
C ASP A 127 1.01 -0.28 14.92
N ASP A 128 1.89 0.37 14.16
CA ASP A 128 2.31 1.77 14.34
C ASP A 128 1.16 2.77 14.09
N CYS A 129 0.17 2.40 13.26
CA CYS A 129 -1.00 3.23 12.97
C CYS A 129 -2.21 2.96 13.88
N ARG A 130 -2.18 1.90 14.68
CA ARG A 130 -3.33 1.41 15.46
C ARG A 130 -3.94 2.47 16.36
N ASP A 131 -3.13 3.24 17.06
CA ASP A 131 -3.62 4.24 18.01
C ASP A 131 -4.23 5.45 17.28
N ALA A 132 -3.65 5.87 16.16
CA ALA A 132 -4.24 6.89 15.30
C ALA A 132 -5.59 6.42 14.73
N LEU A 133 -5.67 5.18 14.22
CA LEU A 133 -6.92 4.60 13.71
C LEU A 133 -7.99 4.50 14.81
N ARG A 134 -7.61 4.13 16.04
CA ARG A 134 -8.52 4.06 17.19
C ARG A 134 -9.06 5.44 17.54
N LYS A 135 -8.21 6.48 17.50
CA LYS A 135 -8.61 7.86 17.76
C LYS A 135 -9.57 8.39 16.69
N ILE A 136 -9.28 8.14 15.41
CA ILE A 136 -10.18 8.48 14.31
C ILE A 136 -11.54 7.78 14.50
N ALA A 137 -11.54 6.49 14.81
CA ALA A 137 -12.77 5.71 15.05
C ALA A 137 -13.61 6.32 16.17
N GLY A 138 -13.00 6.76 17.26
CA GLY A 138 -13.68 7.44 18.37
C GLY A 138 -14.32 8.78 17.99
N ALA A 139 -13.74 9.47 17.02
CA ALA A 139 -14.23 10.77 16.55
C ALA A 139 -15.33 10.67 15.47
N MET A 140 -15.48 9.52 14.80
CA MET A 140 -16.39 9.37 13.64
C MET A 140 -17.83 9.74 13.94
N ALA A 141 -18.35 9.44 15.13
CA ALA A 141 -19.73 9.73 15.50
C ALA A 141 -20.05 11.24 15.52
N LYS A 142 -19.04 12.10 15.69
CA LYS A 142 -19.16 13.56 15.72
C LYS A 142 -18.61 14.23 14.46
N TRP A 143 -18.10 13.42 13.49
CA TRP A 143 -17.50 13.95 12.29
C TRP A 143 -18.53 14.62 11.38
N PRO A 144 -18.32 15.86 10.93
CA PRO A 144 -19.36 16.64 10.25
C PRO A 144 -19.59 16.26 8.79
N ARG A 145 -18.68 15.49 8.19
CA ARG A 145 -18.67 15.14 6.76
C ARG A 145 -18.46 13.63 6.57
N PRO A 146 -18.72 13.07 5.37
CA PRO A 146 -18.41 11.66 5.10
C PRO A 146 -16.94 11.35 5.30
N ILE A 147 -16.63 10.16 5.85
CA ILE A 147 -15.29 9.61 5.99
C ILE A 147 -15.19 8.35 5.16
N LEU A 148 -14.24 8.32 4.22
CA LEU A 148 -13.91 7.15 3.41
C LEU A 148 -12.85 6.28 4.10
N ASN A 149 -12.78 5.02 3.72
CA ASN A 149 -11.86 4.04 4.31
C ASN A 149 -11.91 4.05 5.84
N PRO A 150 -13.07 3.82 6.47
CA PRO A 150 -13.19 3.92 7.92
C PRO A 150 -12.28 2.91 8.64
N PRO A 151 -11.71 3.26 9.81
CA PRO A 151 -10.70 2.46 10.52
C PRO A 151 -11.05 1.00 10.75
N HIS A 152 -12.34 0.68 11.01
CA HIS A 152 -12.79 -0.69 11.24
C HIS A 152 -12.71 -1.58 9.99
N LEU A 153 -12.71 -1.00 8.78
CA LEU A 153 -12.50 -1.71 7.53
C LEU A 153 -11.01 -1.80 7.20
N VAL A 154 -10.23 -0.73 7.43
CA VAL A 154 -8.76 -0.75 7.27
C VAL A 154 -8.15 -1.87 8.10
N SER A 155 -8.57 -2.05 9.35
CA SER A 155 -8.07 -3.10 10.24
C SER A 155 -8.34 -4.55 9.77
N ARG A 156 -9.10 -4.76 8.70
CA ARG A 156 -9.34 -6.08 8.08
C ARG A 156 -8.26 -6.49 7.10
N LEU A 157 -7.39 -5.57 6.70
CA LEU A 157 -6.36 -5.82 5.69
C LEU A 157 -5.15 -6.57 6.25
N ASP A 158 -5.01 -6.70 7.57
CA ASP A 158 -3.95 -7.51 8.18
C ASP A 158 -3.98 -8.93 7.62
N ARG A 159 -2.82 -9.48 7.30
CA ARG A 159 -2.65 -10.69 6.47
C ARG A 159 -3.37 -11.92 7.03
N ASP A 160 -3.37 -12.09 8.36
CA ASP A 160 -4.09 -13.18 9.02
C ASP A 160 -5.62 -12.97 8.98
N LYS A 161 -6.09 -11.74 9.12
CA LYS A 161 -7.51 -11.39 9.02
C LYS A 161 -8.03 -11.47 7.59
N LEU A 162 -7.23 -11.03 6.62
CA LEU A 162 -7.59 -11.04 5.20
C LEU A 162 -7.87 -12.47 4.71
N HIS A 163 -7.06 -13.46 5.13
CA HIS A 163 -7.36 -14.86 4.85
C HIS A 163 -8.76 -15.27 5.38
N GLY A 164 -9.04 -14.97 6.66
CA GLY A 164 -10.35 -15.27 7.25
C GLY A 164 -11.52 -14.61 6.50
N LEU A 165 -11.31 -13.41 5.99
CA LEU A 165 -12.30 -12.64 5.24
C LEU A 165 -12.58 -13.21 3.83
N LEU A 166 -11.53 -13.66 3.12
CA LEU A 166 -11.61 -14.02 1.70
C LEU A 166 -11.67 -15.53 1.44
N ARG A 167 -11.37 -16.38 2.42
CA ARG A 167 -11.39 -17.84 2.25
C ARG A 167 -12.73 -18.36 1.71
N GLY A 168 -12.66 -19.37 0.87
CA GLY A 168 -13.85 -20.06 0.32
C GLY A 168 -14.62 -19.28 -0.73
N MET A 169 -14.00 -18.21 -1.30
CA MET A 169 -14.58 -17.51 -2.44
C MET A 169 -14.29 -18.24 -3.75
N ASP A 170 -15.30 -18.35 -4.59
CA ASP A 170 -15.16 -18.95 -5.91
C ASP A 170 -14.19 -18.17 -6.80
N GLY A 171 -13.29 -18.89 -7.47
CA GLY A 171 -12.30 -18.31 -8.37
C GLY A 171 -11.18 -17.50 -7.67
N LEU A 172 -11.09 -17.57 -6.32
CA LEU A 172 -10.06 -16.91 -5.53
C LEU A 172 -9.33 -17.93 -4.66
N GLU A 173 -8.02 -17.84 -4.62
CA GLU A 173 -7.16 -18.56 -3.70
C GLU A 173 -6.40 -17.54 -2.81
N ILE A 174 -6.49 -17.72 -1.51
CA ILE A 174 -5.68 -16.99 -0.53
C ILE A 174 -5.08 -18.00 0.44
N PRO A 175 -3.74 -18.15 0.48
CA PRO A 175 -3.09 -19.07 1.41
C PRO A 175 -3.40 -18.69 2.86
N GLU A 176 -3.67 -19.70 3.69
CA GLU A 176 -3.78 -19.47 5.13
C GLU A 176 -2.50 -18.82 5.62
N THR A 177 -2.65 -17.63 6.24
CA THR A 177 -1.56 -16.86 6.80
C THR A 177 -1.82 -16.69 8.28
N VAL A 178 -0.83 -17.07 9.11
CA VAL A 178 -0.91 -16.98 10.57
C VAL A 178 0.27 -16.21 11.12
N ALA A 179 0.04 -15.46 12.18
CA ALA A 179 1.11 -14.90 12.99
C ALA A 179 1.70 -16.00 13.87
N ALA A 180 3.01 -16.14 13.89
CA ALA A 180 3.71 -17.15 14.68
C ALA A 180 4.93 -16.51 15.36
N PRO A 181 5.09 -16.73 16.69
CA PRO A 181 6.25 -16.28 17.42
C PRO A 181 7.49 -17.09 17.00
N ARG A 182 8.67 -16.48 17.13
CA ARG A 182 9.97 -17.07 16.81
C ARG A 182 10.17 -18.47 17.41
N VAL A 183 9.66 -18.70 18.60
CA VAL A 183 9.77 -20.01 19.27
C VAL A 183 9.13 -21.13 18.46
N CYS A 184 7.98 -20.90 17.82
CA CYS A 184 7.33 -21.90 16.95
C CYS A 184 8.19 -22.22 15.72
N LEU A 185 8.76 -21.20 15.07
CA LEU A 185 9.66 -21.40 13.94
C LEU A 185 10.95 -22.14 14.37
N SER A 186 11.45 -21.87 15.57
CA SER A 186 12.60 -22.58 16.14
C SER A 186 12.29 -24.05 16.43
N GLN A 187 11.06 -24.40 16.77
CA GLN A 187 10.64 -25.79 16.92
C GLN A 187 10.56 -26.50 15.55
N LEU A 188 10.07 -25.80 14.50
CA LEU A 188 10.10 -26.31 13.13
C LEU A 188 11.55 -26.58 12.65
N SER A 189 12.47 -25.66 12.91
CA SER A 189 13.86 -25.79 12.46
C SER A 189 14.58 -27.00 13.10
N ARG A 190 14.18 -27.38 14.30
CA ARG A 190 14.70 -28.56 15.02
C ARG A 190 13.91 -29.84 14.74
N SER A 191 12.90 -29.80 13.88
CA SER A 191 11.99 -30.92 13.60
C SER A 191 11.27 -31.45 14.86
N VAL A 192 11.08 -30.60 15.87
CA VAL A 192 10.31 -30.91 17.09
C VAL A 192 8.82 -30.72 16.85
N ALA A 193 8.45 -29.85 15.93
CA ALA A 193 7.08 -29.60 15.47
C ALA A 193 6.99 -29.69 13.94
N ALA A 194 5.80 -29.96 13.43
CA ALA A 194 5.48 -29.87 12.00
C ALA A 194 4.77 -28.53 11.68
N PRO A 195 4.80 -28.03 10.43
CA PRO A 195 4.05 -26.83 10.06
C PRO A 195 2.55 -26.91 10.43
N ALA A 196 1.93 -28.07 10.31
CA ALA A 196 0.53 -28.29 10.67
C ALA A 196 0.22 -28.09 12.17
N ASP A 197 1.23 -28.10 13.04
CA ASP A 197 1.07 -27.79 14.47
C ASP A 197 0.92 -26.28 14.71
N ILE A 198 1.36 -25.44 13.76
CA ILE A 198 1.12 -24.00 13.80
C ILE A 198 -0.26 -23.68 13.23
N ALA A 199 -0.60 -24.24 12.05
CA ALA A 199 -1.93 -24.16 11.48
C ALA A 199 -2.15 -25.35 10.53
N PRO A 200 -3.39 -25.95 10.51
CA PRO A 200 -3.66 -27.19 9.76
C PRO A 200 -3.36 -27.13 8.25
N GLY A 201 -3.47 -25.94 7.65
CA GLY A 201 -3.22 -25.73 6.22
C GLY A 201 -1.74 -25.51 5.85
N LEU A 202 -0.83 -25.50 6.81
CA LEU A 202 0.58 -25.25 6.56
C LEU A 202 1.36 -26.53 6.23
N SER A 203 2.19 -26.45 5.22
CA SER A 203 3.16 -27.48 4.83
C SER A 203 4.36 -26.84 4.12
N PHE A 204 5.52 -27.47 4.18
CA PHE A 204 6.65 -27.03 3.35
C PHE A 204 6.36 -27.21 1.84
N PRO A 205 6.78 -26.27 0.99
CA PRO A 205 7.49 -25.04 1.28
C PRO A 205 6.61 -24.00 1.96
N LEU A 206 7.18 -23.26 2.93
CA LEU A 206 6.52 -22.13 3.60
C LEU A 206 7.02 -20.80 3.05
N ILE A 207 6.14 -19.81 3.09
CA ILE A 207 6.52 -18.40 3.01
C ILE A 207 6.58 -17.85 4.43
N VAL A 208 7.71 -17.24 4.78
CA VAL A 208 7.94 -16.61 6.08
C VAL A 208 8.40 -15.17 5.89
N ARG A 209 7.88 -14.27 6.69
CA ARG A 209 8.32 -12.87 6.72
C ARG A 209 8.13 -12.29 8.12
N PRO A 210 8.98 -11.32 8.56
CA PRO A 210 8.75 -10.61 9.81
C PRO A 210 7.42 -9.86 9.79
N ARG A 211 6.71 -9.85 10.91
CA ARG A 211 5.52 -9.03 11.09
C ARG A 211 5.88 -7.55 10.97
N GLY A 212 5.01 -6.73 10.38
CA GLY A 212 5.27 -5.32 10.11
C GLY A 212 6.32 -5.03 9.02
N SER A 213 6.84 -6.06 8.32
CA SER A 213 7.77 -5.84 7.22
C SER A 213 7.04 -5.47 5.92
N HIS A 214 7.59 -4.50 5.16
CA HIS A 214 7.09 -4.05 3.86
C HIS A 214 8.12 -4.27 2.75
N ALA A 215 7.71 -4.14 1.49
CA ALA A 215 8.55 -4.22 0.29
C ALA A 215 9.44 -5.48 0.22
N GLY A 216 8.91 -6.64 0.63
CA GLY A 216 9.64 -7.90 0.58
C GLY A 216 10.77 -8.05 1.60
N ARG A 217 10.94 -7.12 2.53
CA ARG A 217 12.00 -7.20 3.55
C ARG A 217 11.80 -8.44 4.42
N GLY A 218 12.83 -9.30 4.46
CA GLY A 218 12.80 -10.54 5.23
C GLY A 218 11.84 -11.61 4.70
N LEU A 219 11.24 -11.43 3.53
CA LEU A 219 10.42 -12.43 2.88
C LEU A 219 11.30 -13.58 2.39
N ALA A 220 10.96 -14.81 2.76
CA ALA A 220 11.69 -16.00 2.33
C ALA A 220 10.74 -17.17 2.06
N ARG A 221 11.13 -18.00 1.09
CA ARG A 221 10.57 -19.34 0.90
C ARG A 221 11.47 -20.33 1.66
N ILE A 222 10.85 -21.10 2.52
CA ILE A 222 11.49 -22.06 3.40
C ILE A 222 11.06 -23.46 2.96
N ASP A 223 11.98 -24.20 2.37
CA ASP A 223 11.67 -25.50 1.77
C ASP A 223 11.68 -26.66 2.79
N ASN A 224 12.38 -26.50 3.92
CA ASN A 224 12.54 -27.55 4.93
C ASN A 224 13.06 -26.97 6.26
N PRO A 225 13.15 -27.79 7.35
CA PRO A 225 13.64 -27.34 8.65
C PRO A 225 15.05 -26.75 8.64
N VAL A 226 15.95 -27.25 7.82
CA VAL A 226 17.34 -26.73 7.72
C VAL A 226 17.36 -25.32 7.15
N ALA A 227 16.53 -25.06 6.12
CA ALA A 227 16.36 -23.72 5.57
C ALA A 227 15.75 -22.76 6.61
N MET A 228 14.82 -23.25 7.47
CA MET A 228 14.26 -22.47 8.58
C MET A 228 15.34 -22.08 9.60
N GLU A 229 16.23 -22.98 9.95
CA GLU A 229 17.35 -22.67 10.85
C GLU A 229 18.23 -21.57 10.29
N GLY A 230 18.61 -21.68 9.01
CA GLY A 230 19.40 -20.66 8.30
C GLY A 230 18.71 -19.30 8.33
N TYR A 231 17.43 -19.26 8.00
CA TYR A 231 16.63 -18.03 8.02
C TYR A 231 16.62 -17.37 9.40
N LEU A 232 16.35 -18.11 10.46
CA LEU A 232 16.28 -17.58 11.83
C LEU A 232 17.63 -17.09 12.35
N ARG A 233 18.75 -17.66 11.87
CA ARG A 233 20.09 -17.23 12.25
C ARG A 233 20.42 -15.82 11.77
N GLU A 234 19.84 -15.40 10.64
CA GLU A 234 20.04 -14.09 10.04
C GLU A 234 19.02 -13.04 10.51
N ARG A 235 18.10 -13.42 11.39
CA ARG A 235 16.96 -12.59 11.81
C ARG A 235 16.94 -12.42 13.33
N CYS A 236 16.50 -11.25 13.78
CA CYS A 236 16.34 -10.95 15.21
C CYS A 236 14.89 -10.71 15.61
N GLU A 237 13.96 -10.69 14.64
CA GLU A 237 12.56 -10.42 14.88
C GLU A 237 11.90 -11.56 15.68
N GLU A 238 10.92 -11.23 16.52
CA GLU A 238 10.25 -12.18 17.42
C GLU A 238 8.91 -12.70 16.87
N GLU A 239 8.28 -11.96 15.92
CA GLU A 239 6.98 -12.29 15.34
C GLU A 239 7.08 -12.37 13.82
N PHE A 240 6.47 -13.41 13.24
CA PHE A 240 6.49 -13.68 11.81
C PHE A 240 5.09 -14.00 11.29
N PHE A 241 4.82 -13.63 10.05
CA PHE A 241 3.75 -14.25 9.29
C PHE A 241 4.28 -15.50 8.59
N VAL A 242 3.47 -16.57 8.66
CA VAL A 242 3.76 -17.86 8.02
C VAL A 242 2.58 -18.26 7.16
N SER A 243 2.85 -18.64 5.92
CA SER A 243 1.85 -19.22 5.02
C SER A 243 2.46 -20.33 4.16
N ARG A 244 1.63 -21.18 3.55
CA ARG A 244 2.14 -22.14 2.56
C ARG A 244 2.55 -21.41 1.28
N PHE A 245 3.59 -21.89 0.62
CA PHE A 245 3.93 -21.44 -0.73
C PHE A 245 2.94 -22.00 -1.75
N VAL A 246 2.46 -21.16 -2.65
CA VAL A 246 1.68 -21.53 -3.83
C VAL A 246 2.53 -21.28 -5.06
N ASP A 247 2.78 -22.32 -5.86
CA ASP A 247 3.48 -22.16 -7.13
C ASP A 247 2.53 -21.57 -8.18
N TYR A 248 2.79 -20.33 -8.56
CA TYR A 248 2.02 -19.59 -9.56
C TYR A 248 2.80 -19.31 -10.84
N ALA A 249 3.88 -20.08 -11.07
CA ALA A 249 4.61 -20.01 -12.33
C ALA A 249 3.69 -20.36 -13.52
N GLY A 250 3.74 -19.55 -14.56
CA GLY A 250 3.11 -19.83 -15.84
C GLY A 250 3.74 -21.05 -16.54
N ALA A 251 3.15 -21.48 -17.65
CA ALA A 251 3.67 -22.59 -18.45
C ALA A 251 5.08 -22.31 -19.02
N ASP A 252 5.43 -21.03 -19.14
CA ASP A 252 6.75 -20.54 -19.56
C ASP A 252 7.78 -20.46 -18.42
N GLY A 253 7.39 -20.86 -17.20
CA GLY A 253 8.24 -20.79 -16.01
C GLY A 253 8.36 -19.40 -15.40
N LEU A 254 7.72 -18.38 -15.97
CA LEU A 254 7.74 -17.02 -15.44
C LEU A 254 6.63 -16.80 -14.42
N PHE A 255 6.91 -15.99 -13.42
CA PHE A 255 5.94 -15.54 -12.43
C PHE A 255 5.40 -14.17 -12.81
N ARG A 256 4.10 -13.94 -12.54
CA ARG A 256 3.38 -12.71 -12.86
C ARG A 256 2.72 -12.18 -11.60
N LYS A 257 3.09 -10.96 -11.23
CA LYS A 257 2.49 -10.24 -10.10
C LYS A 257 1.74 -9.03 -10.63
N TYR A 258 0.44 -9.04 -10.47
CA TYR A 258 -0.47 -7.97 -10.84
C TYR A 258 -0.73 -7.07 -9.63
N ARG A 259 -0.71 -5.75 -9.83
CA ARG A 259 -1.31 -4.79 -8.91
C ARG A 259 -2.58 -4.24 -9.51
N ILE A 260 -3.67 -4.37 -8.77
CA ILE A 260 -5.00 -3.92 -9.13
C ILE A 260 -5.42 -2.88 -8.10
N VAL A 261 -5.93 -1.74 -8.57
CA VAL A 261 -6.52 -0.71 -7.71
C VAL A 261 -8.02 -0.91 -7.71
N VAL A 262 -8.63 -0.95 -6.54
CA VAL A 262 -10.09 -1.02 -6.39
C VAL A 262 -10.56 0.34 -5.87
N ILE A 263 -11.45 0.97 -6.63
CA ILE A 263 -12.04 2.28 -6.33
C ILE A 263 -13.55 2.16 -6.39
N ASP A 264 -14.22 2.41 -5.29
CA ASP A 264 -15.68 2.30 -5.17
C ASP A 264 -16.23 0.97 -5.73
N GLY A 265 -15.54 -0.13 -5.37
CA GLY A 265 -15.85 -1.49 -5.78
C GLY A 265 -15.46 -1.86 -7.22
N ARG A 266 -14.87 -0.95 -8.00
CA ARG A 266 -14.44 -1.20 -9.40
C ARG A 266 -12.94 -1.43 -9.47
N PRO A 267 -12.48 -2.52 -10.11
CA PRO A 267 -11.06 -2.80 -10.30
C PRO A 267 -10.48 -2.05 -11.50
N TYR A 268 -9.23 -1.61 -11.36
CA TYR A 268 -8.42 -0.94 -12.40
C TYR A 268 -7.03 -1.56 -12.43
N ALA A 269 -6.42 -1.68 -13.62
CA ALA A 269 -5.04 -2.10 -13.75
C ALA A 269 -4.09 -1.00 -13.27
N CYS A 270 -3.09 -1.37 -12.44
CA CYS A 270 -2.02 -0.47 -12.04
C CYS A 270 -0.70 -0.85 -12.71
N HIS A 271 -0.25 -2.08 -12.53
CA HIS A 271 0.92 -2.62 -13.22
C HIS A 271 0.94 -4.16 -13.22
N LEU A 272 1.81 -4.73 -14.06
CA LEU A 272 2.17 -6.13 -14.08
C LEU A 272 3.69 -6.26 -14.02
N ALA A 273 4.22 -6.96 -13.03
CA ALA A 273 5.63 -7.29 -12.94
C ALA A 273 5.84 -8.77 -13.29
N ILE A 274 6.82 -9.06 -14.16
CA ILE A 274 7.13 -10.41 -14.66
C ILE A 274 8.58 -10.74 -14.34
N ALA A 275 8.83 -11.90 -13.74
CA ALA A 275 10.18 -12.34 -13.41
C ALA A 275 10.32 -13.87 -13.49
N ASP A 276 11.54 -14.36 -13.49
CA ASP A 276 11.92 -15.77 -13.39
C ASP A 276 11.97 -16.29 -11.94
N ARG A 277 11.56 -15.43 -11.00
CA ARG A 277 11.54 -15.72 -9.56
C ARG A 277 10.18 -15.40 -8.96
N TRP A 278 9.81 -16.12 -7.91
CA TRP A 278 8.51 -16.00 -7.25
C TRP A 278 8.36 -14.75 -6.38
N ASP A 279 9.45 -14.23 -5.78
CA ASP A 279 9.48 -13.08 -4.87
C ASP A 279 9.56 -11.76 -5.64
N ILE A 280 8.53 -11.49 -6.44
CA ILE A 280 8.48 -10.32 -7.31
C ILE A 280 8.15 -9.08 -6.51
N TRP A 281 8.96 -8.04 -6.68
CA TRP A 281 8.61 -6.66 -6.42
C TRP A 281 9.01 -5.82 -7.64
N TYR A 282 8.42 -4.64 -7.79
CA TYR A 282 8.49 -3.92 -9.06
C TYR A 282 9.93 -3.70 -9.56
N LEU A 283 10.86 -3.32 -8.67
CA LEU A 283 12.24 -3.02 -9.07
C LEU A 283 13.07 -4.27 -9.42
N ASN A 284 12.78 -5.46 -8.84
CA ASN A 284 13.55 -6.67 -9.13
C ASN A 284 13.08 -7.41 -10.40
N ALA A 285 11.94 -7.02 -10.95
CA ALA A 285 11.39 -7.61 -12.18
C ALA A 285 12.13 -7.17 -13.45
N ALA A 286 12.99 -6.14 -13.36
CA ALA A 286 13.77 -5.60 -14.49
C ALA A 286 12.93 -5.30 -15.74
N MET A 287 11.70 -4.83 -15.57
CA MET A 287 10.73 -4.58 -16.65
C MET A 287 11.28 -3.61 -17.71
N SER A 288 12.09 -2.62 -17.31
CA SER A 288 12.73 -1.67 -18.23
C SER A 288 13.70 -2.31 -19.22
N GLN A 289 14.24 -3.49 -18.90
CA GLN A 289 15.25 -4.19 -19.69
C GLN A 289 14.67 -5.19 -20.68
N ASP A 290 13.38 -5.58 -20.55
CA ASP A 290 12.75 -6.61 -21.38
C ASP A 290 11.50 -6.07 -22.10
N ALA A 291 11.62 -5.94 -23.42
CA ALA A 291 10.54 -5.43 -24.27
C ALA A 291 9.33 -6.36 -24.33
N ASN A 292 9.53 -7.70 -24.24
CA ASN A 292 8.43 -8.66 -24.27
C ASN A 292 7.60 -8.60 -22.98
N ARG A 293 8.27 -8.47 -21.82
CA ARG A 293 7.59 -8.26 -20.54
C ARG A 293 6.78 -6.96 -20.55
N ARG A 294 7.33 -5.87 -21.10
CA ARG A 294 6.58 -4.60 -21.27
C ARG A 294 5.40 -4.72 -22.21
N LEU A 295 5.53 -5.47 -23.31
CA LEU A 295 4.41 -5.72 -24.23
C LEU A 295 3.29 -6.49 -23.56
N GLU A 296 3.61 -7.45 -22.71
CA GLU A 296 2.63 -8.19 -21.92
C GLU A 296 1.93 -7.29 -20.90
N GLU A 297 2.69 -6.46 -20.16
CA GLU A 297 2.13 -5.45 -19.25
C GLU A 297 1.22 -4.45 -20.00
N GLN A 298 1.67 -3.96 -21.15
CA GLN A 298 0.87 -3.08 -22.01
C GLN A 298 -0.46 -3.75 -22.39
N THR A 299 -0.41 -4.99 -22.83
CA THR A 299 -1.60 -5.76 -23.22
C THR A 299 -2.54 -5.93 -22.03
N PHE A 300 -1.99 -6.31 -20.85
CA PHE A 300 -2.76 -6.42 -19.61
C PHE A 300 -3.48 -5.12 -19.28
N MET A 301 -2.77 -3.99 -19.28
CA MET A 301 -3.35 -2.69 -18.90
C MET A 301 -4.39 -2.21 -19.92
N GLN A 302 -4.11 -2.36 -21.23
CA GLN A 302 -5.01 -1.88 -22.30
C GLN A 302 -6.29 -2.73 -22.43
N THR A 303 -6.20 -4.04 -22.17
CA THR A 303 -7.32 -4.97 -22.31
C THR A 303 -7.87 -5.42 -20.95
N PHE A 304 -7.56 -4.73 -19.86
CA PHE A 304 -7.90 -5.14 -18.51
C PHE A 304 -9.38 -5.50 -18.34
N GLU A 305 -10.27 -4.64 -18.77
CA GLU A 305 -11.73 -4.81 -18.60
C GLU A 305 -12.29 -6.01 -19.37
N THR A 306 -11.80 -6.24 -20.59
CA THR A 306 -12.27 -7.31 -21.48
C THR A 306 -11.53 -8.63 -21.29
N GLY A 307 -10.33 -8.56 -20.72
CA GLY A 307 -9.43 -9.69 -20.44
C GLY A 307 -9.45 -10.11 -18.98
N PHE A 308 -8.51 -9.60 -18.20
CA PHE A 308 -8.27 -9.99 -16.82
C PHE A 308 -9.49 -9.78 -15.90
N ALA A 309 -10.05 -8.57 -15.87
CA ALA A 309 -11.19 -8.28 -15.02
C ALA A 309 -12.44 -9.09 -15.40
N LYS A 310 -12.60 -9.41 -16.69
CA LYS A 310 -13.69 -10.28 -17.14
C LYS A 310 -13.50 -11.73 -16.66
N ARG A 311 -12.27 -12.28 -16.74
CA ARG A 311 -11.99 -13.65 -16.27
C ARG A 311 -12.20 -13.78 -14.76
N HIS A 312 -11.78 -12.77 -14.00
CA HIS A 312 -11.83 -12.77 -12.54
C HIS A 312 -12.99 -11.97 -11.95
N ARG A 313 -14.05 -11.73 -12.74
CA ARG A 313 -15.15 -10.84 -12.33
C ARG A 313 -15.75 -11.24 -10.98
N ALA A 314 -16.08 -12.52 -10.79
CA ALA A 314 -16.69 -12.99 -9.54
C ALA A 314 -15.74 -12.80 -8.35
N ALA A 315 -14.47 -13.17 -8.49
CA ALA A 315 -13.46 -13.03 -7.47
C ALA A 315 -13.22 -11.55 -7.11
N LEU A 316 -13.05 -10.67 -8.11
CA LEU A 316 -12.79 -9.24 -7.89
C LEU A 316 -14.00 -8.52 -7.27
N SER A 317 -15.22 -8.82 -7.74
CA SER A 317 -16.44 -8.22 -7.16
C SER A 317 -16.67 -8.68 -5.73
N GLY A 318 -16.54 -9.98 -5.45
CA GLY A 318 -16.72 -10.49 -4.10
C GLY A 318 -15.63 -10.05 -3.12
N LEU A 319 -14.37 -9.90 -3.61
CA LEU A 319 -13.27 -9.34 -2.84
C LEU A 319 -13.57 -7.87 -2.46
N ALA A 320 -13.99 -7.06 -3.43
CA ALA A 320 -14.34 -5.66 -3.19
C ALA A 320 -15.49 -5.51 -2.18
N GLU A 321 -16.53 -6.34 -2.31
CA GLU A 321 -17.66 -6.37 -1.39
C GLU A 321 -17.26 -6.77 0.03
N ARG A 322 -16.44 -7.83 0.18
CA ARG A 322 -16.03 -8.31 1.50
C ARG A 322 -15.07 -7.37 2.22
N ILE A 323 -14.12 -6.75 1.52
CA ILE A 323 -13.21 -5.76 2.08
C ILE A 323 -14.01 -4.50 2.44
N GLY A 324 -14.82 -3.98 1.51
CA GLY A 324 -15.75 -2.89 1.75
C GLY A 324 -15.11 -1.50 1.84
N LEU A 325 -13.79 -1.36 1.56
CA LEU A 325 -13.12 -0.07 1.50
C LEU A 325 -13.47 0.67 0.21
N ASP A 326 -13.47 1.99 0.28
CA ASP A 326 -13.73 2.85 -0.88
C ASP A 326 -12.53 2.88 -1.84
N TYR A 327 -11.31 2.76 -1.30
CA TYR A 327 -10.04 2.69 -2.03
C TYR A 327 -9.09 1.69 -1.38
N PHE A 328 -8.53 0.80 -2.16
CA PHE A 328 -7.44 -0.09 -1.78
C PHE A 328 -6.79 -0.71 -3.02
N THR A 329 -5.65 -1.36 -2.83
CA THR A 329 -4.96 -2.13 -3.87
C THR A 329 -4.95 -3.61 -3.51
N VAL A 330 -4.76 -4.44 -4.53
CA VAL A 330 -4.57 -5.89 -4.40
C VAL A 330 -3.34 -6.29 -5.19
N ASP A 331 -2.37 -6.90 -4.52
CA ASP A 331 -1.27 -7.60 -5.17
C ASP A 331 -1.65 -9.08 -5.31
N CYS A 332 -1.67 -9.58 -6.54
CA CYS A 332 -2.14 -10.93 -6.84
C CYS A 332 -1.35 -11.59 -7.97
N GLY A 333 -1.54 -12.91 -8.13
CA GLY A 333 -1.11 -13.70 -9.25
C GLY A 333 -2.27 -14.52 -9.83
N GLU A 334 -2.00 -15.34 -10.83
CA GLU A 334 -2.93 -16.36 -11.33
C GLU A 334 -2.33 -17.75 -11.05
N THR A 335 -3.11 -18.64 -10.46
CA THR A 335 -2.70 -20.04 -10.28
C THR A 335 -2.84 -20.81 -11.58
N ARG A 336 -2.20 -21.97 -11.69
CA ARG A 336 -2.27 -22.84 -12.88
C ARG A 336 -3.70 -23.28 -13.24
N ASN A 337 -4.60 -23.33 -12.28
CA ASN A 337 -6.02 -23.64 -12.50
C ASN A 337 -6.88 -22.42 -12.84
N GLY A 338 -6.26 -21.23 -12.98
CA GLY A 338 -6.93 -19.99 -13.37
C GLY A 338 -7.63 -19.24 -12.23
N SER A 339 -7.39 -19.60 -10.96
CA SER A 339 -7.88 -18.82 -9.82
C SER A 339 -7.01 -17.60 -9.57
N LEU A 340 -7.62 -16.53 -9.06
CA LEU A 340 -6.91 -15.34 -8.60
C LEU A 340 -6.21 -15.62 -7.26
N LEU A 341 -4.88 -15.62 -7.25
CA LEU A 341 -4.07 -15.84 -6.05
C LEU A 341 -3.76 -14.50 -5.37
N ILE A 342 -4.30 -14.29 -4.18
CA ILE A 342 -4.11 -13.06 -3.42
C ILE A 342 -2.84 -13.15 -2.58
N PHE A 343 -1.93 -12.17 -2.74
CA PHE A 343 -0.74 -12.01 -1.90
C PHE A 343 -1.00 -11.04 -0.75
N GLU A 344 -1.64 -9.90 -1.05
CA GLU A 344 -2.01 -8.88 -0.08
C GLU A 344 -3.10 -7.95 -0.62
N ALA A 345 -3.85 -7.34 0.28
CA ALA A 345 -4.63 -6.15 0.01
C ALA A 345 -4.11 -5.02 0.90
N ASP A 346 -4.00 -3.83 0.37
CA ASP A 346 -3.34 -2.70 1.03
C ASP A 346 -3.99 -1.38 0.60
N ASN A 347 -4.26 -0.49 1.55
CA ASN A 347 -4.74 0.85 1.26
C ASN A 347 -3.61 1.88 1.08
N THR A 348 -2.35 1.51 1.37
CA THR A 348 -1.21 2.44 1.35
C THR A 348 -0.21 2.19 0.22
N ALA A 349 -0.43 1.17 -0.62
CA ALA A 349 0.46 0.88 -1.74
C ALA A 349 0.59 2.09 -2.68
N ILE A 350 1.81 2.33 -3.16
CA ILE A 350 2.09 3.44 -4.07
C ILE A 350 1.43 3.18 -5.43
N VAL A 351 0.61 4.13 -5.87
CA VAL A 351 -0.05 4.18 -7.18
C VAL A 351 0.31 5.50 -7.84
N HIS A 352 1.10 5.45 -8.93
CA HIS A 352 1.69 6.61 -9.58
C HIS A 352 1.87 6.42 -11.09
N ASP A 353 2.18 7.48 -11.83
CA ASP A 353 2.53 7.49 -13.26
C ASP A 353 3.96 7.99 -13.54
N MET A 354 4.87 7.87 -12.55
CA MET A 354 6.25 8.36 -12.63
C MET A 354 7.19 7.47 -13.43
N ASP A 355 6.72 6.36 -14.00
CA ASP A 355 7.55 5.53 -14.88
C ASP A 355 7.97 6.33 -16.13
N PRO A 356 9.24 6.22 -16.59
CA PRO A 356 9.71 6.96 -17.75
C PRO A 356 8.84 6.71 -19.00
N PRO A 357 8.18 7.73 -19.56
CA PRO A 357 7.26 7.56 -20.70
C PRO A 357 7.95 7.06 -21.97
N GLU A 358 9.26 7.27 -22.10
CA GLU A 358 10.08 6.76 -23.19
C GLU A 358 10.18 5.22 -23.16
N ILE A 359 10.10 4.63 -21.95
CA ILE A 359 10.20 3.18 -21.73
C ILE A 359 8.81 2.57 -21.61
N PHE A 360 7.88 3.28 -20.96
CA PHE A 360 6.53 2.80 -20.62
C PHE A 360 5.42 3.74 -21.15
N PRO A 361 5.36 4.04 -22.47
CA PRO A 361 4.44 5.05 -23.02
C PRO A 361 2.95 4.70 -22.80
N TYR A 362 2.63 3.43 -22.60
CA TYR A 362 1.27 2.94 -22.37
C TYR A 362 0.73 3.19 -20.97
N LYS A 363 1.60 3.48 -19.97
CA LYS A 363 1.17 3.63 -18.57
C LYS A 363 0.41 4.91 -18.31
N VAL A 364 0.89 6.05 -18.80
CA VAL A 364 0.27 7.35 -18.53
C VAL A 364 -1.24 7.36 -18.81
N PRO A 365 -1.74 6.95 -20.00
CA PRO A 365 -3.19 6.94 -20.26
C PRO A 365 -3.97 5.95 -19.42
N GLN A 366 -3.35 4.88 -18.94
CA GLN A 366 -4.01 3.90 -18.08
C GLN A 366 -4.07 4.38 -16.63
N MET A 367 -2.99 4.97 -16.12
CA MET A 367 -2.96 5.55 -14.79
C MET A 367 -3.90 6.73 -14.66
N ARG A 368 -4.08 7.54 -15.74
CA ARG A 368 -5.10 8.61 -15.76
C ARG A 368 -6.50 8.07 -15.48
N LYS A 369 -6.86 6.88 -15.97
CA LYS A 369 -8.15 6.25 -15.63
C LYS A 369 -8.31 6.00 -14.13
N VAL A 370 -7.24 5.58 -13.47
CA VAL A 370 -7.21 5.37 -12.02
C VAL A 370 -7.41 6.69 -11.28
N PHE A 371 -6.65 7.73 -11.64
CA PHE A 371 -6.71 9.04 -10.99
C PHE A 371 -8.07 9.71 -11.20
N ASP A 372 -8.61 9.65 -12.42
CA ASP A 372 -9.95 10.16 -12.70
C ASP A 372 -11.04 9.43 -11.91
N ALA A 373 -10.96 8.10 -11.83
CA ALA A 373 -11.90 7.31 -11.05
C ALA A 373 -11.83 7.63 -9.55
N PHE A 374 -10.62 7.84 -9.02
CA PHE A 374 -10.42 8.22 -7.62
C PHE A 374 -11.02 9.61 -7.34
N ALA A 375 -10.72 10.59 -8.17
CA ALA A 375 -11.32 11.92 -8.05
C ALA A 375 -12.85 11.87 -8.19
N GLU A 376 -13.38 11.16 -9.18
CA GLU A 376 -14.84 11.00 -9.37
C GLU A 376 -15.52 10.35 -8.15
N MET A 377 -14.87 9.37 -7.52
CA MET A 377 -15.36 8.78 -6.27
C MET A 377 -15.47 9.84 -5.17
N LEU A 378 -14.43 10.65 -4.96
CA LEU A 378 -14.44 11.72 -3.96
C LEU A 378 -15.56 12.72 -4.19
N TYR A 379 -15.72 13.22 -5.42
CA TYR A 379 -16.83 14.15 -5.77
C TYR A 379 -18.20 13.54 -5.49
N ARG A 380 -18.44 12.32 -5.95
CA ARG A 380 -19.71 11.63 -5.75
C ARG A 380 -20.01 11.39 -4.27
N ARG A 381 -19.01 10.96 -3.49
CA ARG A 381 -19.19 10.69 -2.06
C ARG A 381 -19.37 11.95 -1.22
N ALA A 382 -18.83 13.08 -1.68
CA ALA A 382 -19.08 14.41 -1.10
C ALA A 382 -20.44 15.01 -1.51
N GLY A 383 -21.17 14.39 -2.45
CA GLY A 383 -22.43 14.95 -3.00
C GLY A 383 -22.21 16.08 -4.00
N HIS A 384 -21.02 16.18 -4.59
CA HIS A 384 -20.65 17.18 -5.59
C HIS A 384 -20.65 16.59 -7.01
N ILE A 385 -20.81 17.44 -8.02
CA ILE A 385 -20.64 17.09 -9.43
C ILE A 385 -19.25 17.55 -9.88
N ARG A 386 -18.45 16.65 -10.43
CA ARG A 386 -17.15 17.00 -11.02
C ARG A 386 -17.38 17.63 -12.39
N GLU A 387 -17.08 18.92 -12.53
CA GLU A 387 -16.96 19.55 -13.84
C GLU A 387 -15.66 19.07 -14.51
N ARG A 388 -15.77 18.40 -15.64
CA ARG A 388 -14.59 18.04 -16.44
C ARG A 388 -14.09 19.30 -17.15
N ALA A 389 -12.82 19.64 -16.96
CA ALA A 389 -12.19 20.66 -17.79
C ALA A 389 -12.26 20.22 -19.27
N ALA A 390 -12.78 21.10 -20.11
CA ALA A 390 -12.98 20.88 -21.54
C ALA A 390 -11.65 20.78 -22.30
#